data_34ddc40f69c2c2f50434a4a9b53eda18
#
_entry.id   34ddc40f69c2c2f50434a4a9b53eda18
#
_cell.length_a   1.000
_cell.length_b   1.000
_cell.length_c   1.000
_cell.angle_alpha   90.00
_cell.angle_beta   90.00
_cell.angle_gamma   90.00
#
_symmetry.space_group_name_H-M   'P 1'
#
loop_
_entity.id
_entity.type
_entity.pdbx_description
1 polymer ?
#
loop_
_entity_poly.entity_id
_entity_poly.type
_entity_poly.pdbx_seq_one_letter_code
_entity_poly.pdbx_strand_id
1 'polypeptide(L)'
;PEDPDVSGETPASPYPYTNYKLRTADKWIFSVAGIIGQTALISLDYELGNYKYMKLSDPYGYEHYEALNHDLIQKDFGLAHTLKLGAEVKITPQFAVRAGANWRTSPMKKEFREGAFEVFPAGTVAHYTLDKGTISYSVGLGYRFTPNFYMDLACVYRQYKEDAYTFSKVIIEDNNGLHTLVDSEAIGLKTNTT
;
A
#
# COMPACT_ATOMS: atom_id res chain seq x y z
N PRO A 1 37.39 -45.92 24.08
CA PRO A 1 36.53 -45.34 23.08
C PRO A 1 36.16 -43.92 23.54
N GLU A 2 36.79 -42.95 22.89
CA GLU A 2 36.58 -41.56 23.14
C GLU A 2 35.21 -41.18 22.56
N ASP A 3 34.36 -40.58 23.38
CA ASP A 3 33.09 -39.96 22.98
C ASP A 3 33.40 -38.84 22.00
N PRO A 4 32.76 -38.80 20.83
CA PRO A 4 32.93 -37.68 19.93
C PRO A 4 32.41 -36.41 20.60
N ASP A 5 33.26 -35.46 20.70
CA ASP A 5 33.07 -34.10 21.19
C ASP A 5 31.73 -33.53 20.62
N VAL A 6 30.74 -33.51 21.48
CA VAL A 6 29.51 -32.76 21.23
C VAL A 6 29.91 -31.29 21.50
N SER A 7 30.53 -30.69 20.47
CA SER A 7 30.71 -29.25 20.45
C SER A 7 29.32 -28.63 20.64
N GLY A 8 29.16 -27.95 21.77
CA GLY A 8 27.91 -27.31 22.17
C GLY A 8 27.59 -26.14 21.23
N GLU A 9 27.18 -26.45 20.03
CA GLU A 9 26.48 -25.47 19.21
C GLU A 9 25.14 -25.21 19.91
N THR A 10 25.04 -24.06 20.54
CA THR A 10 23.75 -23.55 20.96
C THR A 10 22.81 -23.61 19.74
N PRO A 11 21.67 -24.30 19.83
CA PRO A 11 20.78 -24.40 18.70
C PRO A 11 20.47 -22.98 18.23
N ALA A 12 20.75 -22.72 16.94
CA ALA A 12 20.44 -21.45 16.34
C ALA A 12 18.98 -21.13 16.64
N SER A 13 18.73 -19.92 17.09
CA SER A 13 17.35 -19.48 17.37
C SER A 13 16.45 -19.91 16.21
N PRO A 14 15.31 -20.58 16.47
CA PRO A 14 14.37 -20.96 15.40
C PRO A 14 13.80 -19.74 14.65
N TYR A 15 14.08 -18.55 15.13
CA TYR A 15 13.70 -17.29 14.50
C TYR A 15 14.98 -16.53 14.09
N PRO A 16 15.43 -16.67 12.83
CA PRO A 16 16.55 -15.86 12.34
C PRO A 16 16.12 -14.40 12.35
N TYR A 17 16.77 -13.59 13.15
CA TYR A 17 16.62 -12.13 13.11
C TYR A 17 17.39 -11.62 11.89
N THR A 18 16.67 -11.13 10.90
CA THR A 18 17.27 -10.47 9.74
C THR A 18 17.13 -8.97 9.91
N ASN A 19 18.26 -8.28 9.95
CA ASN A 19 18.28 -6.83 9.93
C ASN A 19 18.29 -6.35 8.48
N TYR A 20 17.39 -5.41 8.13
CA TYR A 20 17.36 -4.82 6.81
C TYR A 20 17.09 -3.32 6.88
N LYS A 21 17.53 -2.59 5.85
CA LYS A 21 17.15 -1.21 5.59
C LYS A 21 16.15 -1.20 4.45
N LEU A 22 15.03 -0.54 4.66
CA LEU A 22 14.03 -0.30 3.62
C LEU A 22 14.08 1.16 3.20
N ARG A 23 14.44 1.42 1.95
CA ARG A 23 14.15 2.69 1.28
C ARG A 23 12.73 2.61 0.75
N THR A 24 11.87 3.51 1.24
CA THR A 24 10.48 3.62 0.77
C THR A 24 10.38 4.32 -0.58
N ALA A 25 9.19 4.31 -1.18
CA ALA A 25 8.90 4.99 -2.43
C ALA A 25 9.16 6.50 -2.35
N ASP A 26 9.76 7.05 -3.39
CA ASP A 26 9.87 8.50 -3.54
C ASP A 26 8.49 9.08 -3.85
N LYS A 27 8.15 10.22 -3.23
CA LYS A 27 6.84 10.86 -3.38
C LYS A 27 6.99 12.31 -3.80
N TRP A 28 6.17 12.71 -4.77
CA TRP A 28 6.03 14.09 -5.23
C TRP A 28 4.60 14.53 -4.97
N ILE A 29 4.44 15.68 -4.31
CA ILE A 29 3.12 16.22 -3.97
C ILE A 29 3.01 17.61 -4.57
N PHE A 30 1.95 17.81 -5.34
CA PHE A 30 1.58 19.09 -5.94
C PHE A 30 0.24 19.51 -5.35
N SER A 31 0.21 20.68 -4.73
CA SER A 31 -0.98 21.19 -4.05
C SER A 31 -1.35 22.57 -4.57
N VAL A 32 -2.63 22.79 -4.78
CA VAL A 32 -3.20 24.10 -5.08
C VAL A 32 -4.46 24.32 -4.25
N ALA A 33 -4.62 25.52 -3.74
CA ALA A 33 -5.83 25.91 -3.04
C ALA A 33 -6.27 27.29 -3.49
N GLY A 34 -7.59 27.48 -3.57
CA GLY A 34 -8.21 28.76 -3.94
C GLY A 34 -9.26 29.16 -2.90
N ILE A 35 -9.30 30.45 -2.60
CA ILE A 35 -10.34 31.03 -1.74
C ILE A 35 -11.34 31.73 -2.65
N ILE A 36 -12.60 31.41 -2.50
CA ILE A 36 -13.71 31.99 -3.27
C ILE A 36 -14.48 32.94 -2.35
N GLY A 37 -14.39 34.22 -2.65
CA GLY A 37 -14.90 35.26 -1.76
C GLY A 37 -14.19 35.24 -0.41
N GLN A 38 -14.95 35.35 0.70
CA GLN A 38 -14.43 35.27 2.07
C GLN A 38 -14.91 34.01 2.81
N THR A 39 -15.67 33.17 2.12
CA THR A 39 -16.48 32.12 2.76
C THR A 39 -16.15 30.70 2.30
N ALA A 40 -15.58 30.53 1.13
CA ALA A 40 -15.31 29.19 0.59
C ALA A 40 -13.83 28.98 0.27
N LEU A 41 -13.35 27.77 0.50
CA LEU A 41 -12.02 27.30 0.13
C LEU A 41 -12.16 25.98 -0.63
N ILE A 42 -11.41 25.85 -1.71
CA ILE A 42 -11.29 24.60 -2.46
C ILE A 42 -9.82 24.25 -2.54
N SER A 43 -9.48 22.97 -2.34
CA SER A 43 -8.12 22.46 -2.46
C SER A 43 -8.07 21.22 -3.36
N LEU A 44 -6.95 21.09 -4.07
CA LEU A 44 -6.62 19.95 -4.88
C LEU A 44 -5.19 19.56 -4.58
N ASP A 45 -4.97 18.29 -4.20
CA ASP A 45 -3.65 17.72 -4.06
C ASP A 45 -3.51 16.53 -5.01
N TYR A 46 -2.38 16.49 -5.70
CA TYR A 46 -1.96 15.36 -6.49
C TYR A 46 -0.65 14.82 -5.95
N GLU A 47 -0.65 13.54 -5.55
CA GLU A 47 0.52 12.83 -5.07
C GLU A 47 0.90 11.74 -6.07
N LEU A 48 2.17 11.74 -6.49
CA LEU A 48 2.79 10.72 -7.31
C LEU A 48 3.81 9.95 -6.48
N GLY A 49 3.54 8.69 -6.22
CA GLY A 49 4.45 7.77 -5.53
C GLY A 49 5.14 6.84 -6.52
N ASN A 50 6.47 6.78 -6.49
CA ASN A 50 7.24 5.88 -7.35
C ASN A 50 7.75 4.67 -6.56
N TYR A 51 6.95 3.63 -6.55
CA TYR A 51 7.22 2.39 -5.80
C TYR A 51 8.27 1.49 -6.45
N LYS A 52 8.57 1.70 -7.74
CA LYS A 52 9.62 0.99 -8.46
C LYS A 52 11.01 1.16 -7.81
N TYR A 53 11.24 2.30 -7.14
CA TYR A 53 12.51 2.62 -6.51
C TYR A 53 12.59 2.29 -5.03
N MET A 54 11.62 1.56 -4.51
CA MET A 54 11.79 0.93 -3.19
C MET A 54 12.99 -0.01 -3.24
N LYS A 55 13.74 -0.05 -2.16
CA LYS A 55 14.96 -0.87 -2.09
C LYS A 55 15.13 -1.47 -0.70
N LEU A 56 15.37 -2.77 -0.68
CA LEU A 56 15.88 -3.47 0.48
C LEU A 56 17.41 -3.53 0.42
N SER A 57 18.07 -3.36 1.53
CA SER A 57 19.51 -3.52 1.66
C SER A 57 19.87 -4.01 3.05
N ASP A 58 20.97 -4.76 3.13
CA ASP A 58 21.53 -5.18 4.40
C ASP A 58 22.36 -4.03 5.01
N PRO A 59 22.15 -3.68 6.30
CA PRO A 59 22.96 -2.72 7.02
C PRO A 59 24.45 -3.09 7.10
N TYR A 60 24.76 -4.38 7.08
CA TYR A 60 26.09 -4.91 7.30
C TYR A 60 26.76 -5.48 6.05
N GLY A 61 26.02 -5.59 4.94
CA GLY A 61 26.51 -6.09 3.66
C GLY A 61 26.65 -7.61 3.55
N TYR A 62 26.02 -8.37 4.46
CA TYR A 62 26.05 -9.84 4.42
C TYR A 62 25.01 -10.44 3.49
N GLU A 63 23.86 -9.76 3.37
CA GLU A 63 22.76 -10.23 2.55
C GLU A 63 22.67 -9.44 1.24
N HIS A 64 22.49 -10.14 0.16
CA HIS A 64 22.39 -9.57 -1.18
C HIS A 64 20.92 -9.53 -1.64
N TYR A 65 20.31 -8.34 -1.59
CA TYR A 65 18.92 -8.09 -1.98
C TYR A 65 18.76 -7.66 -3.45
N GLU A 66 19.84 -7.74 -4.27
CA GLU A 66 19.82 -7.25 -5.65
C GLU A 66 18.76 -7.95 -6.50
N ALA A 67 18.67 -9.27 -6.45
CA ALA A 67 17.68 -10.04 -7.16
C ALA A 67 16.26 -9.66 -6.73
N LEU A 68 16.00 -9.58 -5.42
CA LEU A 68 14.71 -9.19 -4.88
C LEU A 68 14.33 -7.76 -5.30
N ASN A 69 15.26 -6.83 -5.27
CA ASN A 69 15.02 -5.45 -5.69
C ASN A 69 14.73 -5.36 -7.19
N HIS A 70 15.47 -6.10 -8.03
CA HIS A 70 15.36 -6.03 -9.47
C HIS A 70 14.20 -6.89 -10.01
N ASP A 71 14.12 -8.15 -9.58
CA ASP A 71 13.23 -9.14 -10.19
C ASP A 71 11.82 -9.12 -9.59
N LEU A 72 11.67 -8.62 -8.35
CA LEU A 72 10.36 -8.47 -7.72
C LEU A 72 9.94 -7.01 -7.62
N ILE A 73 10.67 -6.17 -6.86
CA ILE A 73 10.22 -4.80 -6.59
C ILE A 73 10.11 -3.98 -7.88
N GLN A 74 11.17 -3.88 -8.67
CA GLN A 74 11.18 -3.05 -9.88
C GLN A 74 10.28 -3.59 -10.98
N LYS A 75 10.10 -4.92 -11.03
CA LYS A 75 9.26 -5.58 -12.03
C LYS A 75 7.79 -5.43 -11.69
N ASP A 76 7.40 -5.60 -10.43
CA ASP A 76 6.01 -5.74 -10.03
C ASP A 76 5.37 -4.42 -9.55
N PHE A 77 6.18 -3.48 -9.08
CA PHE A 77 5.71 -2.18 -8.63
C PHE A 77 6.00 -1.07 -9.64
N GLY A 78 5.16 -0.05 -9.61
CA GLY A 78 5.21 1.10 -10.52
C GLY A 78 4.83 2.40 -9.82
N LEU A 79 4.14 3.25 -10.57
CA LEU A 79 3.64 4.52 -10.08
C LEU A 79 2.28 4.34 -9.41
N ALA A 80 2.11 4.97 -8.27
CA ALA A 80 0.80 5.16 -7.64
C ALA A 80 0.42 6.64 -7.68
N HIS A 81 -0.80 6.88 -8.06
CA HIS A 81 -1.39 8.21 -8.14
C HIS A 81 -2.40 8.38 -7.03
N THR A 82 -2.34 9.51 -6.33
CA THR A 82 -3.35 9.88 -5.34
C THR A 82 -3.88 11.26 -5.69
N LEU A 83 -5.19 11.38 -5.84
CA LEU A 83 -5.88 12.63 -6.06
C LEU A 83 -6.75 12.92 -4.83
N LYS A 84 -6.58 14.12 -4.24
CA LYS A 84 -7.34 14.55 -3.07
C LYS A 84 -8.04 15.86 -3.42
N LEU A 85 -9.32 15.91 -3.19
CA LEU A 85 -10.16 17.09 -3.32
C LEU A 85 -10.69 17.48 -1.96
N GLY A 86 -10.64 18.75 -1.64
CA GLY A 86 -11.19 19.30 -0.41
C GLY A 86 -11.98 20.58 -0.68
N ALA A 87 -13.07 20.75 0.06
CA ALA A 87 -13.84 21.97 0.05
C ALA A 87 -14.28 22.33 1.48
N GLU A 88 -14.23 23.61 1.81
CA GLU A 88 -14.77 24.17 3.05
C GLU A 88 -15.66 25.36 2.69
N VAL A 89 -16.82 25.44 3.32
CA VAL A 89 -17.72 26.59 3.21
C VAL A 89 -18.07 27.05 4.61
N LYS A 90 -17.79 28.32 4.90
CA LYS A 90 -18.24 29.01 6.11
C LYS A 90 -19.67 29.49 5.89
N ILE A 91 -20.63 28.79 6.51
CA ILE A 91 -22.05 29.15 6.43
C ILE A 91 -22.30 30.42 7.29
N THR A 92 -21.61 30.48 8.42
CA THR A 92 -21.57 31.68 9.29
C THR A 92 -20.12 31.91 9.73
N PRO A 93 -19.79 33.08 10.37
CA PRO A 93 -18.46 33.29 10.94
C PRO A 93 -18.04 32.24 11.99
N GLN A 94 -19.01 31.50 12.53
CA GLN A 94 -18.80 30.48 13.57
C GLN A 94 -18.93 29.07 13.07
N PHE A 95 -19.66 28.82 11.96
CA PHE A 95 -20.00 27.50 11.49
C PHE A 95 -19.46 27.22 10.07
N ALA A 96 -18.70 26.15 9.92
CA ALA A 96 -18.15 25.70 8.67
C ALA A 96 -18.54 24.25 8.36
N VAL A 97 -18.77 23.99 7.08
CA VAL A 97 -19.01 22.64 6.54
C VAL A 97 -17.85 22.28 5.62
N ARG A 98 -17.38 21.05 5.73
CA ARG A 98 -16.27 20.52 4.93
C ARG A 98 -16.69 19.26 4.20
N ALA A 99 -16.15 19.07 3.00
CA ALA A 99 -16.29 17.85 2.24
C ALA A 99 -14.96 17.51 1.58
N GLY A 100 -14.67 16.23 1.42
CA GLY A 100 -13.47 15.79 0.76
C GLY A 100 -13.66 14.47 0.05
N ALA A 101 -12.84 14.26 -0.97
CA ALA A 101 -12.74 12.99 -1.67
C ALA A 101 -11.25 12.67 -1.89
N ASN A 102 -10.91 11.40 -1.78
CA ASN A 102 -9.56 10.92 -2.06
C ASN A 102 -9.66 9.64 -2.89
N TRP A 103 -8.89 9.59 -3.97
CA TRP A 103 -8.77 8.43 -4.83
C TRP A 103 -7.30 8.07 -4.99
N ARG A 104 -6.96 6.79 -4.73
CA ARG A 104 -5.60 6.26 -4.84
C ARG A 104 -5.60 5.02 -5.74
N THR A 105 -4.69 4.99 -6.70
CA THR A 105 -4.45 3.79 -7.51
C THR A 105 -3.54 2.81 -6.77
N SER A 106 -3.59 1.55 -7.16
CA SER A 106 -2.62 0.55 -6.71
C SER A 106 -1.20 0.90 -7.18
N PRO A 107 -0.18 0.70 -6.35
CA PRO A 107 1.21 0.75 -6.78
C PRO A 107 1.64 -0.48 -7.59
N MET A 108 0.86 -1.57 -7.55
CA MET A 108 1.16 -2.80 -8.27
C MET A 108 0.80 -2.65 -9.75
N LYS A 109 1.71 -3.07 -10.63
CA LYS A 109 1.45 -3.06 -12.07
C LYS A 109 0.32 -4.02 -12.44
N LYS A 110 -0.38 -3.67 -13.51
CA LYS A 110 -1.50 -4.46 -14.02
C LYS A 110 -1.05 -5.87 -14.44
N GLU A 111 0.10 -5.95 -15.07
CA GLU A 111 0.71 -7.19 -15.54
C GLU A 111 0.96 -8.17 -14.37
N PHE A 112 1.40 -7.66 -13.22
CA PHE A 112 1.57 -8.46 -12.01
C PHE A 112 0.22 -8.91 -11.43
N ARG A 113 -0.75 -8.01 -11.34
CA ARG A 113 -2.08 -8.32 -10.76
C ARG A 113 -2.92 -9.28 -11.61
N GLU A 114 -2.78 -9.20 -12.94
CA GLU A 114 -3.56 -10.00 -13.90
C GLU A 114 -2.70 -11.10 -14.56
N GLY A 115 -1.41 -11.12 -14.28
CA GLY A 115 -0.47 -12.05 -14.87
C GLY A 115 -0.56 -13.45 -14.30
N ALA A 116 0.12 -14.37 -15.00
CA ALA A 116 0.25 -15.75 -14.59
C ALA A 116 1.49 -15.97 -13.69
N PHE A 117 1.85 -14.98 -12.88
CA PHE A 117 3.03 -15.08 -12.03
C PHE A 117 2.74 -15.89 -10.77
N GLU A 118 3.66 -16.78 -10.46
CA GLU A 118 3.63 -17.50 -9.21
C GLU A 118 4.00 -16.52 -8.07
N VAL A 119 3.16 -16.48 -7.05
CA VAL A 119 3.40 -15.68 -5.84
C VAL A 119 3.71 -16.64 -4.70
N PHE A 120 4.86 -16.46 -4.08
CA PHE A 120 5.26 -17.20 -2.89
C PHE A 120 5.03 -16.33 -1.64
N PRO A 121 3.88 -16.45 -0.97
CA PRO A 121 3.66 -15.71 0.26
C PRO A 121 4.62 -16.20 1.34
N ALA A 122 5.20 -15.24 2.08
CA ALA A 122 6.02 -15.58 3.23
C ALA A 122 5.16 -16.14 4.36
N GLY A 123 5.59 -17.24 4.97
CA GLY A 123 4.93 -17.88 6.09
C GLY A 123 4.11 -19.13 5.71
N THR A 124 3.23 -19.54 6.63
CA THR A 124 2.47 -20.80 6.54
C THR A 124 1.12 -20.66 5.84
N VAL A 125 0.74 -19.46 5.41
CA VAL A 125 -0.58 -19.15 4.85
C VAL A 125 -0.46 -19.02 3.34
N ALA A 126 -1.15 -19.88 2.62
CA ALA A 126 -1.11 -19.92 1.15
C ALA A 126 -1.90 -18.77 0.49
N HIS A 127 -2.82 -18.14 1.21
CA HIS A 127 -3.63 -17.06 0.66
C HIS A 127 -2.89 -15.71 0.69
N TYR A 128 -3.18 -14.86 -0.29
CA TYR A 128 -2.65 -13.51 -0.38
C TYR A 128 -3.67 -12.55 -1.01
N THR A 129 -3.45 -11.26 -0.84
CA THR A 129 -4.28 -10.21 -1.44
C THR A 129 -3.42 -9.24 -2.25
N LEU A 130 -3.97 -8.75 -3.36
CA LEU A 130 -3.36 -7.73 -4.20
C LEU A 130 -4.20 -6.45 -4.16
N ASP A 131 -3.57 -5.33 -3.79
CA ASP A 131 -4.22 -4.01 -3.71
C ASP A 131 -4.65 -3.53 -5.11
N LYS A 132 -5.91 -3.09 -5.23
CA LYS A 132 -6.48 -2.47 -6.45
C LYS A 132 -6.73 -0.98 -6.31
N GLY A 133 -6.44 -0.43 -5.14
CA GLY A 133 -6.62 0.98 -4.85
C GLY A 133 -7.71 1.26 -3.84
N THR A 134 -7.84 2.54 -3.51
CA THR A 134 -8.72 3.02 -2.43
C THR A 134 -9.46 4.25 -2.88
N ILE A 135 -10.72 4.36 -2.49
CA ILE A 135 -11.50 5.59 -2.59
C ILE A 135 -12.04 5.95 -1.22
N SER A 136 -12.01 7.22 -0.87
CA SER A 136 -12.63 7.69 0.38
C SER A 136 -13.34 9.02 0.18
N TYR A 137 -14.38 9.19 0.96
CA TYR A 137 -15.17 10.42 1.04
C TYR A 137 -15.21 10.86 2.49
N SER A 138 -15.19 12.17 2.72
CA SER A 138 -15.28 12.74 4.05
C SER A 138 -16.26 13.90 4.08
N VAL A 139 -16.93 14.04 5.21
CA VAL A 139 -17.73 15.20 5.54
C VAL A 139 -17.35 15.66 6.93
N GLY A 140 -17.37 16.97 7.16
CA GLY A 140 -16.99 17.54 8.43
C GLY A 140 -17.80 18.79 8.75
N LEU A 141 -17.96 19.03 10.05
CA LEU A 141 -18.61 20.22 10.62
C LEU A 141 -17.64 20.85 11.60
N GLY A 142 -17.46 22.15 11.49
CA GLY A 142 -16.67 22.93 12.42
C GLY A 142 -17.51 24.03 13.08
N TYR A 143 -17.42 24.17 14.39
CA TYR A 143 -18.09 25.24 15.13
C TYR A 143 -17.14 25.92 16.08
N ARG A 144 -17.11 27.27 15.99
CA ARG A 144 -16.34 28.14 16.88
C ARG A 144 -17.26 28.73 17.94
N PHE A 145 -17.11 28.25 19.16
CA PHE A 145 -17.88 28.72 20.31
C PHE A 145 -17.40 30.10 20.81
N THR A 146 -16.07 30.23 20.86
CA THR A 146 -15.41 31.48 21.26
C THR A 146 -14.18 31.73 20.38
N PRO A 147 -13.53 32.90 20.42
CA PRO A 147 -12.28 33.12 19.68
C PRO A 147 -11.18 32.10 19.97
N ASN A 148 -11.17 31.51 21.16
CA ASN A 148 -10.14 30.60 21.64
C ASN A 148 -10.60 29.12 21.73
N PHE A 149 -11.89 28.84 21.45
CA PHE A 149 -12.42 27.47 21.53
C PHE A 149 -13.27 27.13 20.31
N TYR A 150 -12.83 26.07 19.60
CA TYR A 150 -13.56 25.52 18.48
C TYR A 150 -13.61 23.98 18.58
N MET A 151 -14.55 23.38 17.91
CA MET A 151 -14.73 21.93 17.82
C MET A 151 -14.97 21.55 16.36
N ASP A 152 -14.33 20.48 15.95
CA ASP A 152 -14.53 19.85 14.63
C ASP A 152 -15.03 18.42 14.81
N LEU A 153 -16.00 18.04 13.98
CA LEU A 153 -16.49 16.68 13.84
C LEU A 153 -16.28 16.25 12.39
N ALA A 154 -15.71 15.09 12.16
CA ALA A 154 -15.52 14.54 10.82
C ALA A 154 -15.95 13.08 10.77
N CYS A 155 -16.58 12.71 9.66
CA CYS A 155 -16.88 11.33 9.30
C CYS A 155 -16.16 11.00 7.99
N VAL A 156 -15.53 9.85 7.92
CA VAL A 156 -14.79 9.38 6.74
C VAL A 156 -15.29 8.00 6.37
N TYR A 157 -15.83 7.89 5.17
CA TYR A 157 -16.12 6.59 4.54
C TYR A 157 -14.98 6.21 3.62
N ARG A 158 -14.42 5.01 3.78
CA ARG A 158 -13.32 4.49 2.97
C ARG A 158 -13.65 3.11 2.43
N GLN A 159 -13.38 2.92 1.14
CA GLN A 159 -13.52 1.64 0.46
C GLN A 159 -12.15 1.22 -0.08
N TYR A 160 -11.67 0.08 0.39
CA TYR A 160 -10.54 -0.64 -0.18
C TYR A 160 -11.03 -1.65 -1.20
N LYS A 161 -10.29 -1.79 -2.29
CA LYS A 161 -10.51 -2.81 -3.30
C LYS A 161 -9.27 -3.68 -3.36
N GLU A 162 -9.48 -4.99 -3.25
CA GLU A 162 -8.42 -5.99 -3.25
C GLU A 162 -8.87 -7.20 -4.06
N ASP A 163 -7.93 -7.88 -4.68
CA ASP A 163 -8.15 -9.22 -5.23
C ASP A 163 -7.51 -10.22 -4.28
N ALA A 164 -8.30 -11.12 -3.72
CA ALA A 164 -7.86 -12.19 -2.83
C ALA A 164 -7.69 -13.48 -3.63
N TYR A 165 -6.63 -14.19 -3.33
CA TYR A 165 -6.32 -15.49 -3.90
C TYR A 165 -6.16 -16.50 -2.78
N THR A 166 -6.76 -17.66 -2.93
CA THR A 166 -6.68 -18.74 -1.93
C THR A 166 -5.37 -19.51 -2.02
N PHE A 167 -4.74 -19.50 -3.19
CA PHE A 167 -3.44 -20.10 -3.46
C PHE A 167 -2.83 -19.45 -4.70
N SER A 168 -1.54 -19.67 -4.92
CA SER A 168 -0.84 -19.20 -6.13
C SER A 168 -1.15 -20.10 -7.31
N LYS A 169 -1.24 -19.50 -8.50
CA LYS A 169 -1.31 -20.23 -9.77
C LYS A 169 -0.04 -21.10 -9.91
N VAL A 170 -0.21 -22.36 -10.24
CA VAL A 170 0.89 -23.28 -10.51
C VAL A 170 1.15 -23.34 -12.01
N ILE A 171 2.35 -22.94 -12.40
CA ILE A 171 2.80 -22.91 -13.79
C ILE A 171 3.94 -23.92 -13.92
N ILE A 172 3.87 -24.74 -14.96
CA ILE A 172 4.94 -25.66 -15.33
C ILE A 172 5.50 -25.27 -16.70
N GLU A 173 6.78 -25.46 -16.88
CA GLU A 173 7.46 -25.32 -18.17
C GLU A 173 7.77 -26.70 -18.70
N ASP A 174 7.35 -26.96 -19.93
CA ASP A 174 7.68 -28.18 -20.69
C ASP A 174 8.29 -27.80 -22.04
N ASN A 175 8.52 -28.80 -22.88
CA ASN A 175 9.09 -28.64 -24.23
C ASN A 175 8.22 -27.79 -25.17
N ASN A 176 6.96 -27.50 -24.79
CA ASN A 176 6.01 -26.71 -25.57
C ASN A 176 5.82 -25.28 -24.97
N GLY A 177 6.50 -24.97 -23.86
CA GLY A 177 6.46 -23.69 -23.20
C GLY A 177 5.81 -23.71 -21.81
N LEU A 178 5.38 -22.54 -21.34
CA LEU A 178 4.74 -22.38 -20.03
C LEU A 178 3.26 -22.78 -20.09
N HIS A 179 2.86 -23.71 -19.23
CA HIS A 179 1.48 -24.16 -19.09
C HIS A 179 0.98 -23.99 -17.67
N THR A 180 -0.25 -23.49 -17.53
CA THR A 180 -0.90 -23.43 -16.23
C THR A 180 -1.41 -24.81 -15.84
N LEU A 181 -0.85 -25.39 -14.79
CA LEU A 181 -1.30 -26.68 -14.25
C LEU A 181 -2.52 -26.52 -13.36
N VAL A 182 -2.51 -25.50 -12.47
CA VAL A 182 -3.63 -25.16 -11.59
C VAL A 182 -3.84 -23.66 -11.66
N ASP A 183 -5.04 -23.25 -12.06
CA ASP A 183 -5.41 -21.83 -12.07
C ASP A 183 -5.97 -21.40 -10.71
N SER A 184 -5.71 -20.15 -10.35
CA SER A 184 -6.23 -19.51 -9.14
C SER A 184 -7.01 -18.27 -9.55
N GLU A 185 -8.32 -18.31 -9.35
CA GLU A 185 -9.18 -17.19 -9.67
C GLU A 185 -9.19 -16.16 -8.53
N ALA A 186 -9.19 -14.90 -8.92
CA ALA A 186 -9.28 -13.79 -7.99
C ALA A 186 -10.68 -13.66 -7.41
N ILE A 187 -10.77 -13.56 -6.10
CA ILE A 187 -11.99 -13.18 -5.39
C ILE A 187 -11.90 -11.68 -5.12
N GLY A 188 -12.72 -10.90 -5.82
CA GLY A 188 -12.76 -9.45 -5.64
C GLY A 188 -13.35 -9.08 -4.28
N LEU A 189 -12.55 -8.50 -3.40
CA LEU A 189 -12.98 -8.01 -2.09
C LEU A 189 -13.16 -6.50 -2.10
N LYS A 190 -14.22 -6.05 -1.41
CA LYS A 190 -14.47 -4.64 -1.11
C LYS A 190 -14.67 -4.49 0.38
N THR A 191 -13.71 -3.88 1.04
CA THR A 191 -13.78 -3.59 2.46
C THR A 191 -14.18 -2.14 2.68
N ASN A 192 -15.25 -1.91 3.40
CA ASN A 192 -15.76 -0.57 3.72
C ASN A 192 -15.49 -0.27 5.20
N THR A 193 -15.00 0.94 5.47
CA THR A 193 -14.75 1.43 6.82
C THR A 193 -15.33 2.84 6.97
N THR A 194 -16.02 3.07 8.05
CA THR A 194 -16.56 4.38 8.47
C THR A 194 -15.93 4.81 9.77
#